data_de3f7cae90afa5354ea7e09367fda0b4
#
_entry.id   de3f7cae90afa5354ea7e09367fda0b4
#
_cell.length_a   1.000
_cell.length_b   1.000
_cell.length_c   1.000
_cell.angle_alpha   90.00
_cell.angle_beta   90.00
_cell.angle_gamma   90.00
#
_symmetry.space_group_name_H-M   'P 1'
#
loop_
_entity.id
_entity.type
_entity.pdbx_description
1 polymer ?
#
loop_
_entity_poly.entity_id
_entity_poly.type
_entity_poly.pdbx_seq_one_letter_code
_entity_poly.pdbx_strand_id
1 'polypeptide(L)'
;MNKRHYKVIFSRVLNQLVVVSELAKSQGKTQSENVSAEQEKTGLFSTALSLNPIHFSLMLALGFVFLSPSVHAEDMAIRADKSAPGNQQPTVLQTGNGLPQVNIQTPSAGGVSRNQYSQFDVAEKGAVLNNARKAAQTQMAGWVQGNPNLARGEAKVILNEVNSANPSRLKGYVEVAGKKADVVIANPSGIQCDGCGVINAGRTTLTTGKADVENGELKGYRVKGGKVTVGQKGMDNSQSDYTDIIAEKAEIKGGVWSKKGIKVT
;
A
#
# COMPACT_ATOMS: atom_id res chain seq x y z
N MET A 1 36.01 -21.54 -21.15
CA MET A 1 35.39 -20.18 -21.20
C MET A 1 33.95 -20.32 -21.65
N ASN A 2 32.97 -20.21 -20.74
CA ASN A 2 31.55 -20.24 -21.09
C ASN A 2 31.14 -18.88 -21.64
N LYS A 3 30.98 -18.77 -22.94
CA LYS A 3 30.37 -17.60 -23.59
C LYS A 3 28.86 -17.68 -23.35
N ARG A 4 28.33 -16.78 -22.50
CA ARG A 4 26.88 -16.62 -22.32
C ARG A 4 26.31 -15.90 -23.52
N HIS A 5 25.59 -16.63 -24.37
CA HIS A 5 24.92 -16.08 -25.54
C HIS A 5 23.55 -15.52 -25.12
N TYR A 6 23.42 -14.22 -25.10
CA TYR A 6 22.15 -13.52 -24.90
C TYR A 6 22.08 -12.30 -25.82
N LYS A 7 20.88 -11.92 -26.18
CA LYS A 7 20.60 -10.68 -26.90
C LYS A 7 19.54 -9.85 -26.18
N VAL A 8 19.61 -8.54 -26.32
CA VAL A 8 18.63 -7.61 -25.79
C VAL A 8 17.69 -7.24 -26.93
N ILE A 9 16.39 -7.41 -26.71
CA ILE A 9 15.34 -7.04 -27.64
C ILE A 9 14.35 -6.08 -26.99
N PHE A 10 13.72 -5.23 -27.79
CA PHE A 10 12.65 -4.37 -27.31
C PHE A 10 11.31 -5.12 -27.35
N SER A 11 10.69 -5.34 -26.20
CA SER A 11 9.36 -5.92 -26.11
C SER A 11 8.30 -4.82 -26.25
N ARG A 12 7.55 -4.85 -27.35
CA ARG A 12 6.42 -3.91 -27.57
C ARG A 12 5.26 -4.15 -26.60
N VAL A 13 5.10 -5.36 -26.10
CA VAL A 13 4.05 -5.72 -25.14
C VAL A 13 4.34 -5.14 -23.77
N LEU A 14 5.61 -5.20 -23.33
CA LEU A 14 6.06 -4.69 -22.04
C LEU A 14 6.60 -3.26 -22.13
N ASN A 15 6.72 -2.71 -23.36
CA ASN A 15 7.29 -1.39 -23.65
C ASN A 15 8.66 -1.15 -22.99
N GLN A 16 9.51 -2.20 -22.97
CA GLN A 16 10.85 -2.16 -22.36
C GLN A 16 11.83 -3.10 -23.04
N LEU A 17 13.14 -2.91 -22.78
CA LEU A 17 14.18 -3.82 -23.20
C LEU A 17 14.18 -5.07 -22.35
N VAL A 18 14.17 -6.24 -22.97
CA VAL A 18 14.26 -7.54 -22.29
C VAL A 18 15.46 -8.35 -22.82
N VAL A 19 16.10 -9.07 -21.91
CA VAL A 19 17.20 -9.97 -22.25
C VAL A 19 16.63 -11.34 -22.56
N VAL A 20 16.95 -11.88 -23.74
CA VAL A 20 16.50 -13.20 -24.18
C VAL A 20 17.70 -14.05 -24.58
N SER A 21 17.54 -15.37 -24.47
CA SER A 21 18.54 -16.32 -24.97
C SER A 21 18.67 -16.17 -26.50
N GLU A 22 19.87 -16.25 -27.04
CA GLU A 22 20.11 -16.29 -28.48
C GLU A 22 19.42 -17.45 -29.21
N LEU A 23 19.06 -18.49 -28.44
CA LEU A 23 18.34 -19.66 -28.98
C LEU A 23 16.83 -19.43 -29.10
N ALA A 24 16.30 -18.29 -28.58
CA ALA A 24 14.89 -17.96 -28.73
C ALA A 24 14.57 -17.57 -30.16
N LYS A 25 13.85 -18.42 -30.89
CA LYS A 25 13.32 -18.13 -32.21
C LYS A 25 12.14 -17.16 -32.09
N SER A 26 12.18 -16.03 -32.83
CA SER A 26 11.01 -15.19 -32.97
C SER A 26 9.98 -15.92 -33.82
N GLN A 27 8.78 -16.17 -33.31
CA GLN A 27 7.66 -16.60 -34.15
C GLN A 27 7.24 -15.37 -34.99
N GLY A 28 7.72 -15.35 -36.22
CA GLY A 28 7.23 -14.45 -37.25
C GLY A 28 5.88 -14.92 -37.74
N LYS A 29 5.08 -13.95 -38.22
CA LYS A 29 3.76 -14.09 -38.81
C LYS A 29 3.59 -15.38 -39.59
N THR A 30 2.65 -16.22 -39.21
CA THR A 30 2.08 -17.25 -40.07
C THR A 30 0.97 -16.63 -40.91
N GLN A 31 1.07 -16.81 -42.22
CA GLN A 31 0.02 -16.54 -43.18
C GLN A 31 -1.19 -17.43 -42.85
N SER A 32 -2.37 -16.87 -43.09
CA SER A 32 -3.63 -17.58 -43.04
C SER A 32 -3.67 -18.67 -44.12
N GLU A 33 -3.76 -19.92 -43.73
CA GLU A 33 -4.33 -20.98 -44.55
C GLU A 33 -5.66 -21.43 -43.95
N ASN A 34 -6.67 -21.41 -44.84
CA ASN A 34 -8.00 -21.92 -44.61
C ASN A 34 -7.94 -23.42 -44.34
N VAL A 35 -8.44 -23.88 -43.20
CA VAL A 35 -8.84 -25.26 -43.03
C VAL A 35 -10.27 -25.26 -42.45
N SER A 36 -11.13 -25.91 -43.18
CA SER A 36 -12.55 -26.14 -42.93
C SER A 36 -12.83 -26.92 -41.67
N ALA A 37 -13.95 -26.60 -41.11
CA ALA A 37 -14.64 -27.12 -39.96
C ALA A 37 -14.57 -28.63 -39.69
N GLU A 38 -14.56 -28.97 -38.42
CA GLU A 38 -15.45 -29.95 -37.85
C GLU A 38 -15.85 -29.54 -36.41
N GLN A 39 -17.17 -29.66 -36.19
CA GLN A 39 -17.85 -29.27 -34.95
C GLN A 39 -17.63 -30.34 -33.87
N GLU A 40 -17.23 -29.92 -32.67
CA GLU A 40 -17.68 -30.62 -31.47
C GLU A 40 -18.35 -29.64 -30.51
N LYS A 41 -19.58 -30.00 -30.17
CA LYS A 41 -20.45 -29.25 -29.25
C LYS A 41 -20.03 -29.48 -27.82
N THR A 42 -19.66 -28.45 -27.12
CA THR A 42 -19.96 -28.35 -25.68
C THR A 42 -20.40 -26.94 -25.40
N GLY A 43 -21.66 -26.82 -25.01
CA GLY A 43 -22.27 -25.54 -24.72
C GLY A 43 -21.78 -24.92 -23.43
N LEU A 44 -21.71 -23.60 -23.40
CA LEU A 44 -22.31 -22.72 -22.40
C LEU A 44 -22.00 -21.26 -22.78
N PHE A 45 -23.06 -20.53 -23.11
CA PHE A 45 -23.16 -19.06 -23.11
C PHE A 45 -22.15 -18.25 -23.91
N SER A 46 -22.27 -18.26 -25.23
CA SER A 46 -21.90 -17.10 -26.03
C SER A 46 -23.14 -16.63 -26.80
N THR A 47 -24.00 -15.87 -26.15
CA THR A 47 -24.92 -14.99 -26.90
C THR A 47 -24.12 -13.84 -27.44
N ALA A 48 -23.44 -14.04 -28.57
CA ALA A 48 -23.02 -12.94 -29.40
C ALA A 48 -24.27 -12.23 -29.87
N LEU A 49 -24.62 -11.11 -29.23
CA LEU A 49 -25.60 -10.16 -29.76
C LEU A 49 -25.04 -9.63 -31.08
N SER A 50 -25.44 -10.22 -32.20
CA SER A 50 -25.28 -9.61 -33.53
C SER A 50 -26.21 -8.41 -33.58
N LEU A 51 -25.74 -7.26 -33.16
CA LEU A 51 -26.48 -6.00 -33.25
C LEU A 51 -26.53 -5.60 -34.70
N ASN A 52 -27.74 -5.77 -35.30
CA ASN A 52 -28.05 -5.23 -36.63
C ASN A 52 -27.87 -3.71 -36.59
N PRO A 53 -27.18 -3.07 -37.56
CA PRO A 53 -26.86 -1.62 -37.51
C PRO A 53 -28.10 -0.74 -37.30
N ILE A 54 -29.28 -1.19 -37.70
CA ILE A 54 -30.55 -0.48 -37.48
C ILE A 54 -30.93 -0.45 -36.00
N HIS A 55 -30.68 -1.53 -35.23
CA HIS A 55 -30.97 -1.58 -33.80
C HIS A 55 -29.97 -0.74 -32.99
N PHE A 56 -28.71 -0.65 -33.45
CA PHE A 56 -27.70 0.22 -32.83
C PHE A 56 -28.06 1.70 -32.95
N SER A 57 -28.54 2.12 -34.16
CA SER A 57 -28.96 3.51 -34.37
C SER A 57 -30.22 3.88 -33.57
N LEU A 58 -31.15 2.94 -33.39
CA LEU A 58 -32.34 3.16 -32.58
C LEU A 58 -32.03 3.24 -31.08
N MET A 59 -31.07 2.44 -30.59
CA MET A 59 -30.61 2.52 -29.21
C MET A 59 -29.91 3.85 -28.89
N LEU A 60 -29.14 4.38 -29.84
CA LEU A 60 -28.51 5.71 -29.71
C LEU A 60 -29.57 6.84 -29.70
N ALA A 61 -30.64 6.74 -30.52
CA ALA A 61 -31.70 7.71 -30.58
C ALA A 61 -32.59 7.74 -29.34
N LEU A 62 -32.70 6.61 -28.62
CA LEU A 62 -33.49 6.47 -27.39
C LEU A 62 -32.68 6.80 -26.12
N GLY A 63 -31.44 7.25 -26.25
CA GLY A 63 -30.63 7.71 -25.12
C GLY A 63 -30.29 6.61 -24.10
N PHE A 64 -30.20 5.35 -24.53
CA PHE A 64 -29.62 4.30 -23.69
C PHE A 64 -28.14 4.56 -23.50
N VAL A 65 -27.84 5.44 -22.56
CA VAL A 65 -26.51 5.56 -21.97
C VAL A 65 -26.28 4.23 -21.26
N PHE A 66 -25.35 3.42 -21.76
CA PHE A 66 -24.77 2.36 -20.95
C PHE A 66 -24.11 3.06 -19.75
N LEU A 67 -24.81 3.10 -18.63
CA LEU A 67 -24.21 3.36 -17.34
C LEU A 67 -23.20 2.23 -17.11
N SER A 68 -21.99 2.40 -17.62
CA SER A 68 -20.86 1.60 -17.16
C SER A 68 -20.90 1.72 -15.65
N PRO A 69 -21.01 0.64 -14.87
CA PRO A 69 -20.83 0.75 -13.43
C PRO A 69 -19.46 1.39 -13.25
N SER A 70 -19.46 2.60 -12.74
CA SER A 70 -18.20 3.22 -12.30
C SER A 70 -17.68 2.30 -11.22
N VAL A 71 -16.75 1.42 -11.57
CA VAL A 71 -15.95 0.73 -10.57
C VAL A 71 -15.20 1.86 -9.87
N HIS A 72 -15.75 2.33 -8.77
CA HIS A 72 -15.05 3.23 -7.89
C HIS A 72 -13.88 2.41 -7.36
N ALA A 73 -12.71 2.60 -7.97
CA ALA A 73 -11.49 2.13 -7.38
C ALA A 73 -11.48 2.72 -5.97
N GLU A 74 -11.48 1.84 -4.98
CA GLU A 74 -11.48 2.23 -3.57
C GLU A 74 -10.31 3.21 -3.38
N ASP A 75 -10.62 4.45 -3.04
CA ASP A 75 -9.61 5.52 -2.92
C ASP A 75 -8.73 5.25 -1.69
N MET A 76 -7.72 4.40 -1.91
CA MET A 76 -6.71 4.02 -0.93
C MET A 76 -5.64 5.11 -0.92
N ALA A 77 -5.72 6.03 0.03
CA ALA A 77 -4.82 7.18 0.06
C ALA A 77 -4.28 7.47 1.47
N ILE A 78 -3.10 8.06 1.51
CA ILE A 78 -2.56 8.70 2.71
C ILE A 78 -2.71 10.21 2.53
N ARG A 79 -3.47 10.86 3.42
CA ARG A 79 -3.73 12.30 3.37
C ARG A 79 -3.47 12.93 4.73
N ALA A 80 -2.58 13.92 4.76
CA ALA A 80 -2.34 14.71 5.95
C ALA A 80 -3.62 15.47 6.36
N ASP A 81 -3.85 15.58 7.65
CA ASP A 81 -4.95 16.39 8.19
C ASP A 81 -4.58 17.87 8.13
N LYS A 82 -5.25 18.60 7.24
CA LYS A 82 -5.02 20.05 7.03
C LYS A 82 -5.51 20.91 8.20
N SER A 83 -6.34 20.36 9.08
CA SER A 83 -6.83 21.05 10.27
C SER A 83 -5.89 20.88 11.49
N ALA A 84 -4.95 19.94 11.41
CA ALA A 84 -3.98 19.70 12.46
C ALA A 84 -2.94 20.85 12.56
N PRO A 85 -2.26 21.00 13.71
CA PRO A 85 -1.14 21.93 13.83
C PRO A 85 -0.07 21.68 12.74
N GLY A 86 0.49 22.75 12.16
CA GLY A 86 1.41 22.65 11.02
C GLY A 86 2.62 21.74 11.27
N ASN A 87 3.12 21.69 12.52
CA ASN A 87 4.21 20.80 12.93
C ASN A 87 3.77 19.33 13.14
N GLN A 88 2.52 18.99 12.81
CA GLN A 88 1.97 17.65 12.85
C GLN A 88 1.34 17.24 11.51
N GLN A 89 1.46 18.10 10.47
CA GLN A 89 1.00 17.82 9.12
C GLN A 89 2.16 17.25 8.28
N PRO A 90 2.27 15.93 8.10
CA PRO A 90 3.34 15.36 7.29
C PRO A 90 3.20 15.74 5.81
N THR A 91 4.30 15.75 5.08
CA THR A 91 4.28 15.93 3.64
C THR A 91 4.17 14.59 2.95
N VAL A 92 3.13 14.39 2.16
CA VAL A 92 2.93 13.17 1.39
C VAL A 92 3.37 13.43 -0.05
N LEU A 93 4.32 12.63 -0.52
CA LEU A 93 4.91 12.67 -1.84
C LEU A 93 4.69 11.31 -2.53
N GLN A 94 5.13 11.21 -3.78
CA GLN A 94 5.24 9.93 -4.48
C GLN A 94 6.70 9.63 -4.78
N THR A 95 7.08 8.38 -4.62
CA THR A 95 8.39 7.86 -5.03
C THR A 95 8.45 7.67 -6.54
N GLY A 96 9.63 7.44 -7.09
CA GLY A 96 9.82 7.24 -8.53
C GLY A 96 9.02 6.05 -9.12
N ASN A 97 8.68 5.05 -8.32
CA ASN A 97 7.82 3.92 -8.70
C ASN A 97 6.36 4.07 -8.26
N GLY A 98 5.96 5.28 -7.83
CA GLY A 98 4.56 5.63 -7.54
C GLY A 98 4.03 5.20 -6.18
N LEU A 99 4.90 4.79 -5.23
CA LEU A 99 4.47 4.56 -3.86
C LEU A 99 4.27 5.88 -3.10
N PRO A 100 3.27 5.97 -2.20
CA PRO A 100 3.20 7.07 -1.26
C PRO A 100 4.45 7.11 -0.37
N GLN A 101 5.09 8.27 -0.28
CA GLN A 101 6.18 8.56 0.65
C GLN A 101 5.75 9.66 1.60
N VAL A 102 5.82 9.38 2.88
CA VAL A 102 5.51 10.35 3.92
C VAL A 102 6.82 10.89 4.50
N ASN A 103 7.11 12.15 4.25
CA ASN A 103 8.12 12.85 5.03
C ASN A 103 7.52 13.18 6.39
N ILE A 104 7.89 12.39 7.38
CA ILE A 104 7.41 12.54 8.76
C ILE A 104 7.84 13.88 9.35
N GLN A 105 7.11 14.36 10.33
CA GLN A 105 7.40 15.62 11.01
C GLN A 105 8.64 15.53 11.93
N THR A 106 9.19 16.70 12.22
CA THR A 106 10.33 16.83 13.14
C THR A 106 10.02 16.16 14.47
N PRO A 107 10.86 15.24 14.94
CA PRO A 107 10.66 14.60 16.23
C PRO A 107 10.79 15.59 17.39
N SER A 108 10.02 15.36 18.44
CA SER A 108 10.19 16.03 19.73
C SER A 108 11.54 15.71 20.39
N ALA A 109 11.86 16.37 21.50
CA ALA A 109 13.04 16.04 22.32
C ALA A 109 13.02 14.57 22.82
N GLY A 110 11.81 14.01 23.08
CA GLY A 110 11.63 12.61 23.43
C GLY A 110 11.77 11.64 22.24
N GLY A 111 11.90 12.16 21.02
CA GLY A 111 12.10 11.38 19.80
C GLY A 111 10.79 10.94 19.13
N VAL A 112 9.65 11.53 19.46
CA VAL A 112 8.35 11.21 18.85
C VAL A 112 8.08 12.16 17.67
N SER A 113 8.00 11.62 16.46
CA SER A 113 7.46 12.30 15.29
C SER A 113 5.96 12.10 15.24
N ARG A 114 5.20 13.15 15.49
CA ARG A 114 3.74 13.12 15.49
C ARG A 114 3.20 13.56 14.15
N ASN A 115 2.42 12.69 13.51
CA ASN A 115 1.89 12.89 12.17
C ASN A 115 0.38 12.66 12.18
N GLN A 116 -0.38 13.67 11.79
CA GLN A 116 -1.85 13.62 11.80
C GLN A 116 -2.40 13.55 10.37
N TYR A 117 -3.40 12.68 10.22
CA TYR A 117 -4.00 12.37 8.92
C TYR A 117 -5.51 12.49 8.97
N SER A 118 -6.10 12.94 7.88
CA SER A 118 -7.52 12.77 7.59
C SER A 118 -7.83 11.38 7.01
N GLN A 119 -6.83 10.72 6.41
CA GLN A 119 -6.93 9.35 5.89
C GLN A 119 -5.55 8.69 5.91
N PHE A 120 -5.48 7.45 6.37
CA PHE A 120 -4.26 6.65 6.33
C PHE A 120 -4.61 5.24 5.85
N ASP A 121 -4.66 5.09 4.54
CA ASP A 121 -4.89 3.81 3.87
C ASP A 121 -3.64 3.42 3.09
N VAL A 122 -3.26 2.16 3.18
CA VAL A 122 -2.09 1.60 2.49
C VAL A 122 -2.55 0.55 1.49
N ALA A 123 -2.40 0.83 0.22
CA ALA A 123 -2.70 -0.10 -0.87
C ALA A 123 -1.71 -1.28 -0.89
N GLU A 124 -1.98 -2.32 -1.68
CA GLU A 124 -1.13 -3.52 -1.78
C GLU A 124 0.32 -3.21 -2.18
N LYS A 125 0.55 -2.14 -2.92
CA LYS A 125 1.90 -1.67 -3.28
C LYS A 125 2.72 -1.20 -2.08
N GLY A 126 2.06 -0.82 -0.98
CA GLY A 126 2.70 -0.32 0.24
C GLY A 126 2.88 1.19 0.28
N ALA A 127 3.61 1.65 1.32
CA ALA A 127 3.95 3.05 1.55
C ALA A 127 5.30 3.16 2.28
N VAL A 128 5.94 4.32 2.20
CA VAL A 128 7.21 4.62 2.87
C VAL A 128 7.02 5.72 3.90
N LEU A 129 7.46 5.49 5.14
CA LEU A 129 7.64 6.51 6.17
C LEU A 129 9.11 6.94 6.17
N ASN A 130 9.38 8.15 5.72
CA ASN A 130 10.75 8.62 5.52
C ASN A 130 11.37 9.13 6.83
N ASN A 131 12.13 8.24 7.50
CA ASN A 131 12.93 8.53 8.69
C ASN A 131 14.43 8.62 8.38
N ALA A 132 14.77 9.11 7.20
CA ALA A 132 16.15 9.26 6.74
C ALA A 132 16.55 10.73 6.65
N ARG A 133 17.66 11.11 7.28
CA ARG A 133 18.25 12.47 7.16
C ARG A 133 18.98 12.69 5.85
N LYS A 134 19.51 11.63 5.26
CA LYS A 134 20.19 11.60 3.97
C LYS A 134 19.47 10.66 3.04
N ALA A 135 19.86 10.65 1.77
CA ALA A 135 19.33 9.64 0.85
C ALA A 135 19.54 8.23 1.42
N ALA A 136 18.48 7.42 1.36
CA ALA A 136 18.46 6.06 1.90
C ALA A 136 17.86 5.08 0.89
N GLN A 137 18.39 3.86 0.89
CA GLN A 137 17.82 2.78 0.10
C GLN A 137 16.70 2.09 0.88
N THR A 138 15.60 1.83 0.19
CA THR A 138 14.44 1.09 0.71
C THR A 138 14.26 -0.20 -0.07
N GLN A 139 13.53 -1.16 0.51
CA GLN A 139 13.21 -2.43 -0.17
C GLN A 139 12.11 -2.23 -1.23
N MET A 140 11.14 -1.35 -0.95
CA MET A 140 9.96 -1.19 -1.80
C MET A 140 10.09 -0.06 -2.83
N ALA A 141 10.78 1.03 -2.51
CA ALA A 141 10.81 2.25 -3.32
C ALA A 141 12.19 2.58 -3.93
N GLY A 142 13.19 1.72 -3.72
CA GLY A 142 14.56 2.01 -4.11
C GLY A 142 15.14 3.16 -3.28
N TRP A 143 15.83 4.11 -3.93
CA TRP A 143 16.42 5.26 -3.25
C TRP A 143 15.39 6.36 -3.00
N VAL A 144 15.30 6.81 -1.76
CA VAL A 144 14.52 7.97 -1.35
C VAL A 144 15.41 9.09 -0.86
N GLN A 145 15.03 10.34 -1.11
CA GLN A 145 15.78 11.52 -0.66
C GLN A 145 15.63 11.69 0.86
N GLY A 146 16.61 12.35 1.47
CA GLY A 146 16.54 12.70 2.89
C GLY A 146 15.31 13.57 3.20
N ASN A 147 14.72 13.35 4.36
CA ASN A 147 13.60 14.12 4.85
C ASN A 147 14.08 15.46 5.44
N PRO A 148 13.68 16.62 4.88
CA PRO A 148 14.13 17.91 5.35
C PRO A 148 13.68 18.24 6.78
N ASN A 149 12.61 17.60 7.28
CA ASN A 149 12.12 17.80 8.64
C ASN A 149 13.04 17.18 9.71
N LEU A 150 13.99 16.35 9.32
CA LEU A 150 14.86 15.60 10.25
C LEU A 150 16.22 16.26 10.51
N ALA A 151 16.35 17.57 10.32
CA ALA A 151 17.61 18.28 10.55
C ALA A 151 18.18 18.05 11.96
N ARG A 152 17.32 17.91 12.97
CA ARG A 152 17.68 17.69 14.38
C ARG A 152 17.89 16.22 14.77
N GLY A 153 17.58 15.29 13.89
CA GLY A 153 17.71 13.86 14.15
C GLY A 153 16.52 13.06 13.64
N GLU A 154 16.71 11.76 13.55
CA GLU A 154 15.66 10.80 13.17
C GLU A 154 14.73 10.49 14.35
N ALA A 155 13.49 10.12 14.05
CA ALA A 155 12.54 9.70 15.05
C ALA A 155 12.91 8.35 15.67
N LYS A 156 12.63 8.20 16.98
CA LYS A 156 12.60 6.92 17.69
C LYS A 156 11.23 6.27 17.55
N VAL A 157 10.17 7.10 17.56
CA VAL A 157 8.78 6.69 17.40
C VAL A 157 8.14 7.54 16.29
N ILE A 158 7.52 6.88 15.32
CA ILE A 158 6.71 7.50 14.29
C ILE A 158 5.25 7.25 14.65
N LEU A 159 4.61 8.27 15.18
CA LEU A 159 3.22 8.24 15.61
C LEU A 159 2.33 8.77 14.47
N ASN A 160 1.53 7.89 13.88
CA ASN A 160 0.57 8.21 12.83
C ASN A 160 -0.84 8.16 13.42
N GLU A 161 -1.48 9.31 13.56
CA GLU A 161 -2.82 9.46 14.14
C GLU A 161 -3.82 9.86 13.06
N VAL A 162 -4.96 9.17 13.00
CA VAL A 162 -6.05 9.48 12.10
C VAL A 162 -7.18 10.17 12.86
N ASN A 163 -7.57 11.36 12.41
CA ASN A 163 -8.56 12.20 13.08
C ASN A 163 -9.97 12.12 12.46
N SER A 164 -10.12 11.40 11.35
CA SER A 164 -11.42 11.24 10.68
C SER A 164 -12.26 10.12 11.30
N ALA A 165 -13.52 10.04 10.89
CA ALA A 165 -14.43 8.95 11.23
C ALA A 165 -14.23 7.69 10.36
N ASN A 166 -13.30 7.71 9.41
CA ASN A 166 -13.06 6.60 8.49
C ASN A 166 -12.04 5.62 9.09
N PRO A 167 -12.30 4.32 9.10
CA PRO A 167 -11.31 3.32 9.46
C PRO A 167 -10.11 3.32 8.50
N SER A 168 -8.93 2.98 9.00
CA SER A 168 -7.73 2.76 8.19
C SER A 168 -7.75 1.37 7.56
N ARG A 169 -7.44 1.29 6.27
CA ARG A 169 -7.33 0.05 5.50
C ARG A 169 -5.87 -0.18 5.10
N LEU A 170 -5.29 -1.24 5.64
CA LEU A 170 -3.89 -1.58 5.43
C LEU A 170 -3.85 -2.89 4.63
N LYS A 171 -3.57 -2.80 3.33
CA LYS A 171 -3.50 -3.94 2.40
C LYS A 171 -2.07 -4.26 1.94
N GLY A 172 -1.10 -3.47 2.37
CA GLY A 172 0.31 -3.61 2.00
C GLY A 172 1.25 -3.20 3.11
N TYR A 173 2.54 -3.30 2.83
CA TYR A 173 3.58 -2.98 3.80
C TYR A 173 3.79 -1.48 3.96
N VAL A 174 4.18 -1.09 5.18
CA VAL A 174 4.72 0.23 5.50
C VAL A 174 6.20 0.08 5.80
N GLU A 175 7.07 0.71 5.01
CA GLU A 175 8.51 0.65 5.21
C GLU A 175 9.03 1.92 5.86
N VAL A 176 9.82 1.79 6.92
CA VAL A 176 10.57 2.90 7.50
C VAL A 176 11.88 3.07 6.74
N ALA A 177 12.00 4.14 5.96
CA ALA A 177 13.25 4.46 5.28
C ALA A 177 14.28 5.03 6.27
N GLY A 178 15.53 4.61 6.10
CA GLY A 178 16.65 5.09 6.91
C GLY A 178 16.71 4.44 8.29
N LYS A 179 16.72 5.26 9.36
CA LYS A 179 16.89 4.74 10.71
C LYS A 179 15.63 4.02 11.21
N LYS A 180 15.84 2.83 11.76
CA LYS A 180 14.80 2.01 12.41
C LYS A 180 14.08 2.82 13.50
N ALA A 181 12.74 2.73 13.55
CA ALA A 181 11.91 3.39 14.54
C ALA A 181 10.71 2.52 14.92
N ASP A 182 10.11 2.79 16.05
CA ASP A 182 8.81 2.22 16.41
C ASP A 182 7.73 2.91 15.58
N VAL A 183 6.80 2.14 15.03
CA VAL A 183 5.70 2.64 14.20
C VAL A 183 4.38 2.44 14.92
N VAL A 184 3.65 3.51 15.12
CA VAL A 184 2.30 3.48 15.68
C VAL A 184 1.32 3.96 14.61
N ILE A 185 0.27 3.17 14.38
CA ILE A 185 -0.90 3.58 13.61
C ILE A 185 -2.08 3.60 14.57
N ALA A 186 -2.56 4.81 14.85
CA ALA A 186 -3.63 5.06 15.81
C ALA A 186 -4.86 5.59 15.08
N ASN A 187 -5.96 4.82 15.08
CA ASN A 187 -7.21 5.25 14.49
C ASN A 187 -8.40 4.84 15.37
N PRO A 188 -9.01 5.77 16.11
CA PRO A 188 -10.18 5.48 16.94
C PRO A 188 -11.38 4.91 16.17
N SER A 189 -11.48 5.18 14.87
CA SER A 189 -12.55 4.68 14.02
C SER A 189 -12.34 3.24 13.55
N GLY A 190 -11.18 2.65 13.87
CA GLY A 190 -10.85 1.27 13.58
C GLY A 190 -9.72 1.11 12.57
N ILE A 191 -9.16 -0.10 12.53
CA ILE A 191 -8.09 -0.49 11.61
C ILE A 191 -8.41 -1.86 11.01
N GLN A 192 -8.30 -1.96 9.71
CA GLN A 192 -8.40 -3.20 8.95
C GLN A 192 -7.05 -3.51 8.32
N CYS A 193 -6.42 -4.59 8.74
CA CYS A 193 -5.19 -5.11 8.16
C CYS A 193 -5.50 -6.42 7.43
N ASP A 194 -5.24 -6.46 6.12
CA ASP A 194 -5.42 -7.68 5.33
C ASP A 194 -4.28 -7.82 4.31
N GLY A 195 -3.21 -8.48 4.74
CA GLY A 195 -1.93 -8.55 4.05
C GLY A 195 -1.03 -7.36 4.36
N CYS A 196 -1.20 -6.73 5.50
CA CYS A 196 -0.36 -5.63 5.95
C CYS A 196 0.89 -6.11 6.69
N GLY A 197 1.86 -5.23 6.81
CA GLY A 197 3.07 -5.45 7.61
C GLY A 197 3.90 -4.18 7.73
N VAL A 198 4.95 -4.23 8.54
CA VAL A 198 5.88 -3.11 8.70
C VAL A 198 7.32 -3.59 8.58
N ILE A 199 8.07 -2.90 7.73
CA ILE A 199 9.48 -3.19 7.45
C ILE A 199 10.34 -2.18 8.20
N ASN A 200 11.44 -2.63 8.79
CA ASN A 200 12.43 -1.82 9.50
C ASN A 200 11.84 -1.10 10.73
N ALA A 201 10.93 -1.76 11.48
CA ALA A 201 10.43 -1.24 12.75
C ALA A 201 11.00 -1.99 13.96
N GLY A 202 11.21 -1.28 15.06
CA GLY A 202 11.49 -1.89 16.36
C GLY A 202 10.23 -2.52 16.95
N ARG A 203 9.18 -1.72 17.01
CA ARG A 203 7.84 -2.11 17.45
C ARG A 203 6.81 -1.58 16.46
N THR A 204 5.83 -2.40 16.14
CA THR A 204 4.66 -1.98 15.38
C THR A 204 3.45 -2.03 16.29
N THR A 205 2.74 -0.91 16.41
CA THR A 205 1.51 -0.84 17.23
C THR A 205 0.35 -0.43 16.34
N LEU A 206 -0.69 -1.26 16.28
CA LEU A 206 -1.99 -0.90 15.75
C LEU A 206 -2.93 -0.64 16.92
N THR A 207 -3.49 0.56 16.99
CA THR A 207 -4.36 0.90 18.13
C THR A 207 -5.58 1.72 17.72
N THR A 208 -6.70 1.46 18.40
CA THR A 208 -7.90 2.33 18.37
C THR A 208 -7.87 3.39 19.48
N GLY A 209 -6.82 3.39 20.29
CA GLY A 209 -6.63 4.39 21.33
C GLY A 209 -6.06 5.71 20.79
N LYS A 210 -6.44 6.81 21.41
CA LYS A 210 -5.72 8.08 21.25
C LYS A 210 -4.40 8.01 21.97
N ALA A 211 -3.32 8.42 21.31
CA ALA A 211 -2.01 8.48 21.92
C ALA A 211 -1.94 9.51 23.05
N ASP A 212 -1.33 9.10 24.15
CA ASP A 212 -1.02 9.97 25.28
C ASP A 212 0.43 10.43 25.20
N VAL A 213 0.64 11.67 24.78
CA VAL A 213 1.96 12.25 24.58
C VAL A 213 2.19 13.35 25.61
N GLU A 214 3.11 13.12 26.52
CA GLU A 214 3.47 14.07 27.57
C GLU A 214 4.96 14.44 27.46
N ASN A 215 5.26 15.72 27.50
CA ASN A 215 6.63 16.25 27.39
C ASN A 215 7.38 15.75 26.14
N GLY A 216 6.60 15.48 25.04
CA GLY A 216 7.15 14.98 23.79
C GLY A 216 7.51 13.49 23.80
N GLU A 217 7.09 12.74 24.81
CA GLU A 217 7.23 11.29 24.90
C GLU A 217 5.87 10.59 24.80
N LEU A 218 5.81 9.47 24.14
CA LEU A 218 4.63 8.61 24.08
C LEU A 218 4.55 7.80 25.39
N LYS A 219 3.52 8.05 26.19
CA LYS A 219 3.30 7.39 27.48
C LYS A 219 2.36 6.19 27.39
N GLY A 220 1.41 6.22 26.47
CA GLY A 220 0.43 5.15 26.31
C GLY A 220 -0.71 5.50 25.37
N TYR A 221 -1.80 4.76 25.50
CA TYR A 221 -2.97 4.91 24.64
C TYR A 221 -4.24 4.87 25.50
N ARG A 222 -5.18 5.75 25.19
CA ARG A 222 -6.52 5.76 25.81
C ARG A 222 -7.53 5.18 24.84
N VAL A 223 -7.88 3.91 25.01
CA VAL A 223 -8.88 3.21 24.21
C VAL A 223 -10.27 3.51 24.77
N LYS A 224 -11.18 3.97 23.90
CA LYS A 224 -12.58 4.25 24.24
C LYS A 224 -13.56 3.47 23.36
N GLY A 225 -13.07 2.77 22.37
CA GLY A 225 -13.87 2.06 21.40
C GLY A 225 -13.03 1.62 20.20
N GLY A 226 -13.71 1.17 19.15
CA GLY A 226 -13.11 0.79 17.90
C GLY A 226 -12.63 -0.67 17.85
N LYS A 227 -12.40 -1.13 16.61
CA LYS A 227 -12.01 -2.50 16.33
C LYS A 227 -10.76 -2.54 15.46
N VAL A 228 -9.82 -3.43 15.79
CA VAL A 228 -8.74 -3.85 14.88
C VAL A 228 -9.12 -5.20 14.31
N THR A 229 -9.15 -5.30 12.98
CA THR A 229 -9.41 -6.56 12.27
C THR A 229 -8.17 -6.96 11.49
N VAL A 230 -7.68 -8.17 11.72
CA VAL A 230 -6.70 -8.83 10.85
C VAL A 230 -7.46 -9.80 9.95
N GLY A 231 -7.46 -9.53 8.65
CA GLY A 231 -8.16 -10.32 7.64
C GLY A 231 -7.46 -11.66 7.34
N GLN A 232 -7.97 -12.38 6.34
CA GLN A 232 -7.46 -13.71 6.02
C GLN A 232 -6.02 -13.72 5.49
N LYS A 233 -5.58 -12.65 4.81
CA LYS A 233 -4.19 -12.51 4.34
C LYS A 233 -3.21 -12.28 5.49
N GLY A 234 -3.70 -12.01 6.71
CA GLY A 234 -2.90 -11.86 7.91
C GLY A 234 -2.15 -10.53 8.01
N MET A 235 -1.23 -10.48 8.97
CA MET A 235 -0.31 -9.37 9.23
C MET A 235 1.12 -9.91 9.33
N ASP A 236 1.99 -9.53 8.41
CA ASP A 236 3.39 -9.97 8.41
C ASP A 236 4.32 -8.85 8.93
N ASN A 237 4.65 -8.94 10.20
CA ASN A 237 5.66 -8.11 10.86
C ASN A 237 6.95 -8.88 11.17
N SER A 238 7.29 -9.88 10.37
CA SER A 238 8.53 -10.65 10.54
C SER A 238 9.80 -9.78 10.49
N GLN A 239 9.71 -8.57 9.93
CA GLN A 239 10.76 -7.56 9.91
C GLN A 239 10.64 -6.50 11.02
N SER A 240 9.69 -6.67 11.95
CA SER A 240 9.55 -5.87 13.18
C SER A 240 9.86 -6.75 14.39
N ASP A 241 10.56 -6.18 15.40
CA ASP A 241 10.91 -6.97 16.58
C ASP A 241 9.67 -7.34 17.39
N TYR A 242 8.74 -6.41 17.61
CA TYR A 242 7.52 -6.60 18.38
C TYR A 242 6.28 -6.07 17.65
N THR A 243 5.15 -6.71 17.89
CA THR A 243 3.85 -6.30 17.37
C THR A 243 2.84 -6.19 18.49
N ASP A 244 2.22 -5.02 18.64
CA ASP A 244 1.15 -4.77 19.59
C ASP A 244 -0.16 -4.44 18.87
N ILE A 245 -1.25 -5.08 19.25
CA ILE A 245 -2.62 -4.74 18.87
C ILE A 245 -3.35 -4.30 20.12
N ILE A 246 -3.72 -3.01 20.19
CA ILE A 246 -4.32 -2.39 21.37
C ILE A 246 -5.66 -1.77 20.97
N ALA A 247 -6.77 -2.43 21.29
CA ALA A 247 -8.10 -2.03 20.86
C ALA A 247 -9.17 -2.52 21.84
N GLU A 248 -10.37 -1.91 21.81
CA GLU A 248 -11.51 -2.45 22.55
C GLU A 248 -11.91 -3.84 22.04
N LYS A 249 -11.83 -4.04 20.70
CA LYS A 249 -12.08 -5.33 20.06
C LYS A 249 -10.96 -5.64 19.08
N ALA A 250 -10.40 -6.85 19.17
CA ALA A 250 -9.48 -7.40 18.21
C ALA A 250 -10.10 -8.64 17.56
N GLU A 251 -10.20 -8.65 16.22
CA GLU A 251 -10.69 -9.79 15.43
C GLU A 251 -9.57 -10.26 14.53
N ILE A 252 -9.05 -11.46 14.76
CA ILE A 252 -7.90 -12.02 14.04
C ILE A 252 -8.38 -13.26 13.28
N LYS A 253 -8.42 -13.17 11.93
CA LYS A 253 -8.86 -14.25 11.02
C LYS A 253 -7.68 -14.93 10.31
N GLY A 254 -6.56 -14.23 10.18
CA GLY A 254 -5.35 -14.73 9.55
C GLY A 254 -4.16 -14.77 10.51
N GLY A 255 -3.02 -15.25 10.05
CA GLY A 255 -1.79 -15.28 10.84
C GLY A 255 -1.28 -13.89 11.19
N VAL A 256 -0.65 -13.77 12.35
CA VAL A 256 0.10 -12.58 12.75
C VAL A 256 1.52 -13.03 13.07
N TRP A 257 2.51 -12.44 12.40
CA TRP A 257 3.91 -12.78 12.60
C TRP A 257 4.68 -11.58 13.12
N SER A 258 5.66 -11.85 13.96
CA SER A 258 6.59 -10.87 14.50
C SER A 258 7.91 -11.57 14.84
N LYS A 259 9.02 -10.84 14.81
CA LYS A 259 10.34 -11.45 15.02
C LYS A 259 10.54 -11.96 16.44
N LYS A 260 10.06 -11.24 17.47
CA LYS A 260 10.32 -11.55 18.88
C LYS A 260 9.06 -11.79 19.68
N GLY A 261 8.00 -11.03 19.45
CA GLY A 261 6.80 -11.20 20.26
C GLY A 261 5.60 -10.38 19.78
N ILE A 262 4.41 -10.88 20.13
CA ILE A 262 3.12 -10.29 19.79
C ILE A 262 2.35 -10.08 21.10
N LYS A 263 1.71 -8.92 21.23
CA LYS A 263 0.82 -8.60 22.34
C LYS A 263 -0.52 -8.11 21.79
N VAL A 264 -1.61 -8.66 22.30
CA VAL A 264 -2.99 -8.20 22.06
C VAL A 264 -3.61 -7.80 23.38
N THR A 265 -4.14 -6.59 23.45
CA THR A 265 -4.70 -6.01 24.68
C THR A 265 -5.99 -5.28 24.40
#